data_9107a3f1d11694d5eda8ac9b9e8f6f77
#
_entry.id   9107a3f1d11694d5eda8ac9b9e8f6f77
#
_cell.length_a   1.000
_cell.length_b   1.000
_cell.length_c   1.000
_cell.angle_alpha   90.00
_cell.angle_beta   90.00
_cell.angle_gamma   90.00
#
_symmetry.space_group_name_H-M   'P 1'
#
loop_
_entity.id
_entity.type
_entity.pdbx_description
1 polymer ?
#
loop_
_entity_poly.entity_id
_entity_poly.type
_entity_poly.pdbx_seq_one_letter_code
_entity_poly.pdbx_strand_id
1 'polypeptide(L)'
;HALAAQNLPFEKRERTLDDAIAYFDAQGQADKVALLSRRTTPFFHMYGLDGMWEYFYGAMATRTGMSQVFELTWLPDRGIVLRLPAANHPEKAAPYVHRAGHLAVFDQSTRWCALLGVNNAADVAEMMEGHRFRHFIRLNEALHDKAIADIAADIAIQHKKIVLVAGPSSSGKTTFAQRLALHLNVIGLQPLVISLDNYYLDRDSIPLQEDGTLDLEAISTLDVPLFRQHLAELLDGREVLLPTFSFKLGKRNPGGTPVRLREGQVMVIEGIHGLNPALSEGLHTEAIYRVFVSALTCLNLDDHNRIRTTDVRLLRRIVRDMQFRATPPNNTLSMWPSVR
;
A
#
# COMPACT_ATOMS: atom_id res chain seq x y z
N HIS A 1 6.36 18.76 -24.63
CA HIS A 1 6.29 20.20 -24.37
C HIS A 1 5.63 20.98 -25.54
N ALA A 2 5.88 20.64 -26.80
CA ALA A 2 5.28 21.36 -27.93
C ALA A 2 3.72 21.36 -27.91
N LEU A 3 3.09 20.21 -27.66
CA LEU A 3 1.62 20.12 -27.52
C LEU A 3 1.11 20.89 -26.30
N ALA A 4 1.84 20.86 -25.17
CA ALA A 4 1.49 21.63 -23.98
C ALA A 4 1.53 23.15 -24.25
N ALA A 5 2.54 23.61 -24.98
CA ALA A 5 2.68 25.02 -25.35
C ALA A 5 1.57 25.50 -26.30
N GLN A 6 1.04 24.64 -27.15
CA GLN A 6 -0.08 24.95 -28.07
C GLN A 6 -1.42 25.12 -27.32
N ASN A 7 -1.53 24.69 -26.09
CA ASN A 7 -2.72 24.80 -25.26
C ASN A 7 -4.00 24.28 -25.97
N LEU A 8 -3.90 23.10 -26.61
CA LEU A 8 -4.99 22.50 -27.33
C LEU A 8 -6.08 21.97 -26.38
N PRO A 9 -7.38 22.09 -26.75
CA PRO A 9 -8.44 21.47 -25.96
C PRO A 9 -8.42 19.96 -26.11
N PHE A 10 -8.70 19.22 -25.02
CA PHE A 10 -9.07 17.82 -25.13
C PHE A 10 -10.53 17.72 -25.53
N GLU A 11 -10.81 16.95 -26.55
CA GLU A 11 -12.18 16.60 -26.91
C GLU A 11 -12.68 15.50 -25.96
N LYS A 12 -13.92 15.63 -25.50
CA LYS A 12 -14.62 14.58 -24.78
C LYS A 12 -15.82 14.13 -25.57
N ARG A 13 -15.90 12.85 -25.89
CA ARG A 13 -17.03 12.27 -26.64
C ARG A 13 -17.55 11.03 -25.91
N GLU A 14 -18.86 10.89 -25.91
CA GLU A 14 -19.51 9.64 -25.59
C GLU A 14 -19.49 8.74 -26.84
N ARG A 15 -19.10 7.50 -26.65
CA ARG A 15 -19.02 6.46 -27.64
C ARG A 15 -19.82 5.24 -27.21
N THR A 16 -20.33 4.49 -28.17
CA THR A 16 -20.84 3.15 -27.88
C THR A 16 -19.68 2.22 -27.54
N LEU A 17 -19.97 1.19 -26.78
CA LEU A 17 -18.95 0.19 -26.41
C LEU A 17 -18.37 -0.47 -27.68
N ASP A 18 -19.23 -0.80 -28.66
CA ASP A 18 -18.83 -1.45 -29.91
C ASP A 18 -17.91 -0.55 -30.75
N ASP A 19 -18.24 0.76 -30.88
CA ASP A 19 -17.38 1.70 -31.58
C ASP A 19 -15.99 1.82 -30.95
N ALA A 20 -15.94 1.80 -29.65
CA ALA A 20 -14.67 1.89 -28.94
C ALA A 20 -13.85 0.62 -29.04
N ILE A 21 -14.47 -0.55 -28.95
CA ILE A 21 -13.81 -1.85 -29.17
C ILE A 21 -13.23 -1.87 -30.59
N ALA A 22 -14.02 -1.50 -31.58
CA ALA A 22 -13.54 -1.44 -32.96
C ALA A 22 -12.37 -0.47 -33.15
N TYR A 23 -12.42 0.68 -32.46
CA TYR A 23 -11.33 1.66 -32.53
C TYR A 23 -10.03 1.09 -31.94
N PHE A 24 -10.08 0.50 -30.71
CA PHE A 24 -8.89 -0.03 -30.06
C PHE A 24 -8.35 -1.29 -30.73
N ASP A 25 -9.22 -2.11 -31.33
CA ASP A 25 -8.81 -3.25 -32.16
C ASP A 25 -8.03 -2.79 -33.40
N ALA A 26 -8.52 -1.77 -34.09
CA ALA A 26 -7.82 -1.16 -35.23
C ALA A 26 -6.46 -0.52 -34.83
N GLN A 27 -6.28 -0.12 -33.57
CA GLN A 27 -5.02 0.38 -33.03
C GLN A 27 -4.08 -0.75 -32.47
N GLY A 28 -4.52 -2.01 -32.54
CA GLY A 28 -3.76 -3.15 -32.03
C GLY A 28 -3.68 -3.23 -30.49
N GLN A 29 -4.61 -2.56 -29.77
CA GLN A 29 -4.64 -2.52 -28.30
C GLN A 29 -5.52 -3.66 -27.75
N ALA A 30 -5.04 -4.89 -27.87
CA ALA A 30 -5.78 -6.10 -27.51
C ALA A 30 -6.16 -6.16 -26.02
N ASP A 31 -5.37 -5.62 -25.14
CA ASP A 31 -5.60 -5.49 -23.70
C ASP A 31 -6.87 -4.67 -23.42
N LYS A 32 -7.05 -3.55 -24.12
CA LYS A 32 -8.26 -2.71 -24.00
C LYS A 32 -9.48 -3.39 -24.59
N VAL A 33 -9.34 -4.05 -25.74
CA VAL A 33 -10.42 -4.86 -26.32
C VAL A 33 -10.89 -5.92 -25.35
N ALA A 34 -9.97 -6.67 -24.73
CA ALA A 34 -10.29 -7.71 -23.77
C ALA A 34 -10.98 -7.15 -22.51
N LEU A 35 -10.53 -5.98 -22.02
CA LEU A 35 -11.14 -5.32 -20.86
C LEU A 35 -12.54 -4.79 -21.17
N LEU A 36 -12.69 -4.07 -22.29
CA LEU A 36 -13.95 -3.46 -22.70
C LEU A 36 -15.02 -4.49 -23.05
N SER A 37 -14.65 -5.63 -23.65
CA SER A 37 -15.59 -6.71 -23.98
C SER A 37 -16.27 -7.32 -22.74
N ARG A 38 -15.76 -7.05 -21.53
CA ARG A 38 -16.36 -7.47 -20.25
C ARG A 38 -17.23 -6.40 -19.59
N ARG A 39 -17.34 -5.21 -20.21
CA ARG A 39 -18.18 -4.14 -19.69
C ARG A 39 -19.65 -4.39 -19.97
N THR A 40 -20.50 -3.99 -19.03
CA THR A 40 -21.95 -4.08 -19.15
C THR A 40 -22.61 -2.74 -19.50
N THR A 41 -21.90 -1.63 -19.35
CA THR A 41 -22.42 -0.29 -19.70
C THR A 41 -22.25 -0.03 -21.18
N PRO A 42 -23.34 0.29 -21.93
CA PRO A 42 -23.29 0.40 -23.38
C PRO A 42 -22.54 1.62 -23.92
N PHE A 43 -22.34 2.63 -23.07
CA PHE A 43 -21.67 3.88 -23.42
C PHE A 43 -20.57 4.23 -22.44
N PHE A 44 -19.55 4.94 -22.92
CA PHE A 44 -18.54 5.54 -22.06
C PHE A 44 -17.82 6.72 -22.75
N HIS A 45 -17.09 7.48 -21.95
CA HIS A 45 -16.42 8.66 -22.47
C HIS A 45 -15.01 8.35 -22.95
N MET A 46 -14.69 8.81 -24.13
CA MET A 46 -13.34 8.87 -24.67
C MET A 46 -12.87 10.32 -24.77
N TYR A 47 -11.57 10.49 -24.67
CA TYR A 47 -10.90 11.79 -24.77
C TYR A 47 -9.99 11.78 -25.99
N GLY A 48 -10.10 12.82 -26.81
CA GLY A 48 -9.35 12.97 -28.06
C GLY A 48 -8.38 14.13 -27.99
N LEU A 49 -7.21 13.93 -28.59
CA LEU A 49 -6.23 14.97 -28.86
C LEU A 49 -5.55 14.65 -30.20
N ASP A 50 -5.59 15.58 -31.15
CA ASP A 50 -4.90 15.47 -32.42
C ASP A 50 -5.16 14.14 -33.18
N GLY A 51 -6.45 13.72 -33.19
CA GLY A 51 -6.88 12.48 -33.85
C GLY A 51 -6.67 11.19 -33.06
N MET A 52 -5.92 11.20 -31.96
CA MET A 52 -5.80 10.07 -31.07
C MET A 52 -6.90 10.08 -30.00
N TRP A 53 -7.49 8.92 -29.75
CA TRP A 53 -8.54 8.76 -28.75
C TRP A 53 -8.08 7.75 -27.68
N GLU A 54 -8.37 8.10 -26.43
CA GLU A 54 -8.06 7.27 -25.28
C GLU A 54 -9.15 7.43 -24.22
N TYR A 55 -9.19 6.55 -23.22
CA TYR A 55 -10.05 6.72 -22.06
C TYR A 55 -9.23 6.77 -20.77
N PHE A 56 -9.78 7.47 -19.76
CA PHE A 56 -9.13 7.65 -18.48
C PHE A 56 -10.12 7.46 -17.35
N TYR A 57 -9.63 6.98 -16.22
CA TYR A 57 -10.38 6.83 -14.99
C TYR A 57 -10.10 8.02 -14.07
N GLY A 58 -11.07 8.92 -13.92
CA GLY A 58 -11.00 10.09 -13.07
C GLY A 58 -11.06 11.41 -13.82
N ALA A 59 -10.69 12.49 -13.13
CA ALA A 59 -10.69 13.82 -13.71
C ALA A 59 -9.55 13.98 -14.73
N MET A 60 -9.87 14.57 -15.86
CA MET A 60 -8.94 14.88 -16.94
C MET A 60 -8.77 16.40 -17.06
N ALA A 61 -7.57 16.85 -17.40
CA ALA A 61 -7.33 18.23 -17.78
C ALA A 61 -8.18 18.60 -19.01
N THR A 62 -8.64 19.84 -19.08
CA THR A 62 -9.46 20.29 -20.23
C THR A 62 -8.60 20.74 -21.41
N ARG A 63 -7.35 21.08 -21.19
CA ARG A 63 -6.42 21.58 -22.19
C ARG A 63 -4.98 21.13 -21.90
N THR A 64 -4.19 20.95 -22.95
CA THR A 64 -2.77 20.54 -22.84
C THR A 64 -1.92 21.56 -22.09
N GLY A 65 -2.28 22.83 -22.13
CA GLY A 65 -1.58 23.90 -21.39
C GLY A 65 -1.66 23.79 -19.87
N MET A 66 -2.54 22.96 -19.31
CA MET A 66 -2.59 22.67 -17.87
C MET A 66 -1.47 21.74 -17.40
N SER A 67 -0.73 21.09 -18.31
CA SER A 67 0.32 20.12 -18.04
C SER A 67 1.64 20.56 -18.65
N GLN A 68 2.06 21.82 -18.40
CA GLN A 68 3.28 22.39 -19.02
C GLN A 68 4.56 21.96 -18.29
N VAL A 69 4.48 21.76 -16.97
CA VAL A 69 5.65 21.51 -16.13
C VAL A 69 5.79 20.00 -15.90
N PHE A 70 6.67 19.39 -16.64
CA PHE A 70 7.08 18.01 -16.46
C PHE A 70 8.44 17.78 -17.10
N GLU A 71 9.13 16.73 -16.70
CA GLU A 71 10.35 16.27 -17.36
C GLU A 71 10.34 14.75 -17.50
N LEU A 72 11.00 14.26 -18.54
CA LEU A 72 11.21 12.84 -18.79
C LEU A 72 12.67 12.50 -18.53
N THR A 73 12.89 11.46 -17.73
CA THR A 73 14.23 10.94 -17.45
C THR A 73 14.29 9.50 -17.95
N TRP A 74 15.24 9.23 -18.85
CA TRP A 74 15.51 7.88 -19.32
C TRP A 74 16.30 7.10 -18.24
N LEU A 75 15.80 5.93 -17.87
CA LEU A 75 16.50 4.99 -17.02
C LEU A 75 16.91 3.77 -17.87
N PRO A 76 18.20 3.47 -18.00
CA PRO A 76 18.65 2.27 -18.70
C PRO A 76 17.96 1.02 -18.13
N ASP A 77 17.52 0.13 -19.02
CA ASP A 77 16.86 -1.16 -18.71
C ASP A 77 15.52 -1.06 -17.97
N ARG A 78 14.96 0.16 -17.78
CA ARG A 78 13.73 0.38 -17.02
C ARG A 78 12.69 1.26 -17.73
N GLY A 79 13.10 2.01 -18.76
CA GLY A 79 12.21 2.87 -19.51
C GLY A 79 12.26 4.35 -19.08
N ILE A 80 11.11 5.03 -19.07
CA ILE A 80 11.02 6.47 -18.88
C ILE A 80 10.35 6.79 -17.55
N VAL A 81 10.97 7.67 -16.77
CA VAL A 81 10.35 8.27 -15.58
C VAL A 81 9.77 9.63 -15.95
N LEU A 82 8.47 9.79 -15.78
CA LEU A 82 7.78 11.09 -15.85
C LEU A 82 7.93 11.79 -14.49
N ARG A 83 8.60 12.93 -14.47
CA ARG A 83 8.76 13.77 -13.28
C ARG A 83 7.76 14.92 -13.32
N LEU A 84 6.99 15.05 -12.26
CA LEU A 84 5.97 16.08 -12.09
C LEU A 84 6.43 17.10 -11.02
N PRO A 85 5.87 18.31 -11.00
CA PRO A 85 6.14 19.29 -9.96
C PRO A 85 5.62 18.79 -8.60
N ALA A 86 6.31 19.19 -7.54
CA ALA A 86 5.80 19.05 -6.18
C ALA A 86 4.76 20.15 -5.88
N ALA A 87 3.81 19.88 -4.99
CA ALA A 87 2.72 20.81 -4.68
C ALA A 87 3.23 22.18 -4.16
N ASN A 88 4.35 22.19 -3.43
CA ASN A 88 5.01 23.40 -2.91
C ASN A 88 5.96 24.07 -3.92
N HIS A 89 6.21 23.46 -5.08
CA HIS A 89 7.06 23.96 -6.16
C HIS A 89 6.44 23.65 -7.52
N PRO A 90 5.28 24.26 -7.86
CA PRO A 90 4.57 23.96 -9.10
C PRO A 90 5.28 24.44 -10.37
N GLU A 91 6.27 25.30 -10.24
CA GLU A 91 7.01 25.93 -11.35
C GLU A 91 8.09 25.05 -11.97
N LYS A 92 8.46 23.93 -11.33
CA LYS A 92 9.51 23.03 -11.82
C LYS A 92 9.24 21.58 -11.50
N ALA A 93 9.70 20.68 -12.38
CA ALA A 93 9.65 19.24 -12.13
C ALA A 93 10.53 18.87 -10.92
N ALA A 94 10.01 18.00 -10.05
CA ALA A 94 10.77 17.51 -8.90
C ALA A 94 12.03 16.73 -9.37
N PRO A 95 13.16 16.81 -8.64
CA PRO A 95 14.36 16.07 -8.99
C PRO A 95 14.09 14.55 -8.93
N TYR A 96 14.77 13.80 -9.79
CA TYR A 96 14.72 12.34 -9.70
C TYR A 96 15.45 11.86 -8.45
N VAL A 97 14.74 11.09 -7.64
CA VAL A 97 15.32 10.41 -6.48
C VAL A 97 15.27 8.91 -6.72
N HIS A 98 16.44 8.30 -6.82
CA HIS A 98 16.54 6.85 -6.97
C HIS A 98 16.11 6.15 -5.67
N ARG A 99 15.03 5.36 -5.75
CA ARG A 99 14.48 4.59 -4.62
C ARG A 99 14.57 3.11 -4.91
N ALA A 100 15.73 2.52 -4.62
CA ALA A 100 16.02 1.11 -4.91
C ALA A 100 14.95 0.15 -4.38
N GLY A 101 14.45 0.36 -3.15
CA GLY A 101 13.39 -0.47 -2.57
C GLY A 101 12.07 -0.44 -3.37
N HIS A 102 11.64 0.74 -3.84
CA HIS A 102 10.45 0.83 -4.70
C HIS A 102 10.65 0.11 -6.03
N LEU A 103 11.81 0.28 -6.65
CA LEU A 103 12.11 -0.37 -7.92
C LEU A 103 12.15 -1.90 -7.77
N ALA A 104 12.73 -2.40 -6.67
CA ALA A 104 12.75 -3.84 -6.38
C ALA A 104 11.34 -4.44 -6.22
N VAL A 105 10.39 -3.70 -5.62
CA VAL A 105 8.99 -4.13 -5.52
C VAL A 105 8.33 -4.23 -6.90
N PHE A 106 8.57 -3.27 -7.79
CA PHE A 106 8.06 -3.33 -9.16
C PHE A 106 8.67 -4.51 -9.93
N ASP A 107 9.99 -4.72 -9.84
CA ASP A 107 10.68 -5.84 -10.50
C ASP A 107 10.16 -7.20 -10.00
N GLN A 108 9.93 -7.32 -8.69
CA GLN A 108 9.36 -8.52 -8.10
C GLN A 108 7.93 -8.75 -8.61
N SER A 109 7.11 -7.71 -8.64
CA SER A 109 5.74 -7.81 -9.13
C SER A 109 5.68 -8.20 -10.61
N THR A 110 6.52 -7.60 -11.46
CA THR A 110 6.60 -7.94 -12.87
C THR A 110 6.96 -9.43 -13.05
N ARG A 111 7.95 -9.93 -12.29
CA ARG A 111 8.29 -11.36 -12.31
C ARG A 111 7.12 -12.25 -11.84
N TRP A 112 6.39 -11.84 -10.81
CA TRP A 112 5.24 -12.59 -10.34
C TRP A 112 4.09 -12.59 -11.35
N CYS A 113 3.80 -11.45 -11.96
CA CYS A 113 2.81 -11.35 -13.06
C CYS A 113 3.17 -12.30 -14.20
N ALA A 114 4.43 -12.35 -14.62
CA ALA A 114 4.89 -13.26 -15.66
C ALA A 114 4.72 -14.74 -15.26
N LEU A 115 5.08 -15.12 -14.02
CA LEU A 115 4.89 -16.47 -13.49
C LEU A 115 3.41 -16.86 -13.39
N LEU A 116 2.55 -15.91 -13.05
CA LEU A 116 1.11 -16.13 -12.92
C LEU A 116 0.39 -16.10 -14.28
N GLY A 117 1.03 -15.62 -15.33
CA GLY A 117 0.42 -15.38 -16.64
C GLY A 117 -0.66 -14.28 -16.60
N VAL A 118 -0.46 -13.25 -15.75
CA VAL A 118 -1.42 -12.17 -15.53
C VAL A 118 -0.71 -10.83 -15.60
N ASN A 119 -1.05 -10.00 -16.58
CA ASN A 119 -0.48 -8.67 -16.75
C ASN A 119 -1.47 -7.55 -16.39
N ASN A 120 -2.76 -7.80 -16.61
CA ASN A 120 -3.82 -6.80 -16.41
C ASN A 120 -5.12 -7.41 -15.85
N ALA A 121 -6.12 -6.56 -15.64
CA ALA A 121 -7.41 -6.96 -15.06
C ALA A 121 -8.20 -7.92 -15.96
N ALA A 122 -8.05 -7.83 -17.28
CA ALA A 122 -8.73 -8.73 -18.22
C ALA A 122 -8.20 -10.16 -18.09
N ASP A 123 -6.88 -10.33 -17.89
CA ASP A 123 -6.27 -11.65 -17.66
C ASP A 123 -6.79 -12.30 -16.36
N VAL A 124 -6.93 -11.51 -15.29
CA VAL A 124 -7.54 -11.99 -14.04
C VAL A 124 -8.98 -12.42 -14.27
N ALA A 125 -9.76 -11.63 -15.00
CA ALA A 125 -11.16 -11.95 -15.30
C ALA A 125 -11.26 -13.24 -16.12
N GLU A 126 -10.40 -13.45 -17.11
CA GLU A 126 -10.34 -14.68 -17.89
C GLU A 126 -10.04 -15.91 -17.01
N MET A 127 -9.11 -15.77 -16.08
CA MET A 127 -8.82 -16.86 -15.14
C MET A 127 -10.00 -17.18 -14.22
N MET A 128 -10.82 -16.19 -13.84
CA MET A 128 -12.01 -16.40 -13.01
C MET A 128 -13.12 -17.17 -13.72
N GLU A 129 -13.23 -17.05 -15.02
CA GLU A 129 -14.22 -17.76 -15.85
C GLU A 129 -13.91 -19.27 -16.00
N GLY A 130 -12.68 -19.69 -15.65
CA GLY A 130 -12.20 -21.06 -15.84
C GLY A 130 -11.89 -21.83 -14.55
N HIS A 131 -11.57 -23.14 -14.71
CA HIS A 131 -11.13 -23.98 -13.60
C HIS A 131 -9.76 -23.58 -13.03
N ARG A 132 -9.03 -22.65 -13.66
CA ARG A 132 -7.68 -22.21 -13.30
C ARG A 132 -7.64 -21.27 -12.10
N PHE A 133 -8.79 -20.68 -11.71
CA PHE A 133 -8.84 -19.67 -10.65
C PHE A 133 -8.32 -20.16 -9.30
N ARG A 134 -8.71 -21.38 -8.89
CA ARG A 134 -8.21 -21.98 -7.64
C ARG A 134 -6.70 -22.20 -7.66
N HIS A 135 -6.16 -22.63 -8.80
CA HIS A 135 -4.72 -22.79 -8.96
C HIS A 135 -4.00 -21.44 -8.90
N PHE A 136 -4.54 -20.43 -9.56
CA PHE A 136 -4.04 -19.04 -9.54
C PHE A 136 -3.96 -18.49 -8.11
N ILE A 137 -5.02 -18.63 -7.30
CA ILE A 137 -5.02 -18.20 -5.90
C ILE A 137 -3.92 -18.93 -5.12
N ARG A 138 -3.85 -20.27 -5.22
CA ARG A 138 -2.85 -21.07 -4.48
C ARG A 138 -1.43 -20.72 -4.86
N LEU A 139 -1.17 -20.47 -6.14
CA LEU A 139 0.15 -20.07 -6.61
C LEU A 139 0.53 -18.68 -6.09
N ASN A 140 -0.42 -17.74 -6.10
CA ASN A 140 -0.20 -16.41 -5.57
C ASN A 140 0.06 -16.45 -4.04
N GLU A 141 -0.71 -17.22 -3.29
CA GLU A 141 -0.48 -17.45 -1.86
C GLU A 141 0.87 -18.07 -1.58
N ALA A 142 1.28 -19.06 -2.38
CA ALA A 142 2.59 -19.71 -2.24
C ALA A 142 3.77 -18.76 -2.53
N LEU A 143 3.63 -17.86 -3.49
CA LEU A 143 4.64 -16.81 -3.75
C LEU A 143 4.79 -15.88 -2.55
N HIS A 144 3.67 -15.46 -1.95
CA HIS A 144 3.68 -14.64 -0.74
C HIS A 144 4.28 -15.38 0.45
N ASP A 145 3.87 -16.62 0.69
CA ASP A 145 4.39 -17.45 1.79
C ASP A 145 5.90 -17.68 1.65
N LYS A 146 6.36 -17.95 0.42
CA LYS A 146 7.79 -18.09 0.17
C LYS A 146 8.55 -16.81 0.50
N ALA A 147 8.06 -15.65 0.08
CA ALA A 147 8.72 -14.37 0.37
C ALA A 147 8.78 -14.10 1.88
N ILE A 148 7.76 -14.45 2.65
CA ILE A 148 7.74 -14.30 4.11
C ILE A 148 8.70 -15.29 4.78
N ALA A 149 8.76 -16.54 4.28
CA ALA A 149 9.71 -17.54 4.75
C ALA A 149 11.16 -17.12 4.51
N ASP A 150 11.47 -16.53 3.36
CA ASP A 150 12.80 -15.99 3.04
C ASP A 150 13.19 -14.87 4.03
N ILE A 151 12.25 -13.97 4.37
CA ILE A 151 12.44 -12.93 5.40
C ILE A 151 12.71 -13.57 6.79
N ALA A 152 11.96 -14.60 7.17
CA ALA A 152 12.18 -15.29 8.44
C ALA A 152 13.57 -15.93 8.52
N ALA A 153 13.99 -16.58 7.44
CA ALA A 153 15.33 -17.17 7.33
C ALA A 153 16.43 -16.09 7.45
N ASP A 154 16.23 -14.94 6.80
CA ASP A 154 17.16 -13.82 6.82
C ASP A 154 17.30 -13.20 8.23
N ILE A 155 16.19 -13.07 8.96
CA ILE A 155 16.17 -12.64 10.37
C ILE A 155 17.00 -13.59 11.25
N ALA A 156 16.85 -14.91 11.05
CA ALA A 156 17.60 -15.93 11.78
C ALA A 156 19.11 -15.89 11.47
N ILE A 157 19.47 -15.85 10.18
CA ILE A 157 20.87 -15.78 9.72
C ILE A 157 21.57 -14.54 10.27
N GLN A 158 20.89 -13.40 10.28
CA GLN A 158 21.41 -12.13 10.77
C GLN A 158 21.31 -11.98 12.31
N HIS A 159 20.79 -12.96 13.02
CA HIS A 159 20.60 -12.95 14.48
C HIS A 159 19.86 -11.71 15.00
N LYS A 160 18.82 -11.25 14.25
CA LYS A 160 18.05 -10.07 14.63
C LYS A 160 17.14 -10.38 15.81
N LYS A 161 17.06 -9.43 16.76
CA LYS A 161 16.24 -9.57 17.98
C LYS A 161 14.92 -8.80 17.89
N ILE A 162 14.86 -7.79 17.04
CA ILE A 162 13.71 -6.91 16.87
C ILE A 162 13.38 -6.83 15.39
N VAL A 163 12.12 -7.07 15.03
CA VAL A 163 11.58 -6.87 13.69
C VAL A 163 10.57 -5.73 13.75
N LEU A 164 10.85 -4.64 13.05
CA LEU A 164 9.94 -3.51 12.93
C LEU A 164 9.18 -3.60 11.61
N VAL A 165 7.85 -3.70 11.69
CA VAL A 165 6.97 -3.83 10.53
C VAL A 165 6.12 -2.58 10.39
N ALA A 166 6.34 -1.83 9.32
CA ALA A 166 5.53 -0.67 8.98
C ALA A 166 4.81 -0.83 7.64
N GLY A 167 3.91 0.07 7.37
CA GLY A 167 3.17 0.18 6.11
C GLY A 167 1.89 0.98 6.32
N PRO A 168 1.28 1.51 5.27
CA PRO A 168 0.10 2.35 5.40
C PRO A 168 -1.11 1.56 5.91
N SER A 169 -2.12 2.27 6.39
CA SER A 169 -3.38 1.64 6.82
C SER A 169 -3.96 0.76 5.71
N SER A 170 -4.45 -0.43 6.08
CA SER A 170 -4.97 -1.47 5.17
C SER A 170 -3.96 -2.06 4.18
N SER A 171 -2.66 -1.96 4.43
CA SER A 171 -1.63 -2.65 3.65
C SER A 171 -1.54 -4.16 3.95
N GLY A 172 -1.98 -4.59 5.13
CA GLY A 172 -1.89 -5.99 5.58
C GLY A 172 -0.78 -6.26 6.59
N LYS A 173 -0.25 -5.23 7.27
CA LYS A 173 0.81 -5.36 8.28
C LYS A 173 0.55 -6.42 9.33
N THR A 174 -0.62 -6.39 9.97
CA THR A 174 -0.99 -7.34 11.03
C THR A 174 -1.02 -8.78 10.50
N THR A 175 -1.60 -9.01 9.32
CA THR A 175 -1.58 -10.33 8.66
C THR A 175 -0.17 -10.77 8.32
N PHE A 176 0.66 -9.86 7.81
CA PHE A 176 2.08 -10.12 7.54
C PHE A 176 2.83 -10.49 8.82
N ALA A 177 2.69 -9.71 9.89
CA ALA A 177 3.36 -9.96 11.17
C ALA A 177 2.97 -11.32 11.77
N GLN A 178 1.69 -11.69 11.69
CA GLN A 178 1.20 -13.00 12.13
C GLN A 178 1.79 -14.15 11.29
N ARG A 179 1.82 -14.01 9.96
CA ARG A 179 2.42 -15.02 9.07
C ARG A 179 3.93 -15.13 9.29
N LEU A 180 4.62 -13.98 9.43
CA LEU A 180 6.05 -13.98 9.77
C LEU A 180 6.32 -14.70 11.10
N ALA A 181 5.47 -14.48 12.11
CA ALA A 181 5.57 -15.17 13.38
C ALA A 181 5.44 -16.70 13.22
N LEU A 182 4.54 -17.18 12.35
CA LEU A 182 4.45 -18.61 12.04
C LEU A 182 5.75 -19.14 11.42
N HIS A 183 6.31 -18.45 10.43
CA HIS A 183 7.56 -18.87 9.80
C HIS A 183 8.76 -18.82 10.76
N LEU A 184 8.80 -17.82 11.65
CA LEU A 184 9.82 -17.77 12.73
C LEU A 184 9.69 -18.97 13.68
N ASN A 185 8.46 -19.36 14.05
CA ASN A 185 8.24 -20.57 14.86
C ASN A 185 8.70 -21.85 14.14
N VAL A 186 8.45 -21.99 12.83
CA VAL A 186 8.87 -23.14 12.02
C VAL A 186 10.38 -23.33 12.07
N ILE A 187 11.16 -22.25 12.14
CA ILE A 187 12.63 -22.31 12.21
C ILE A 187 13.18 -22.28 13.64
N GLY A 188 12.31 -22.45 14.65
CA GLY A 188 12.69 -22.58 16.05
C GLY A 188 12.83 -21.26 16.82
N LEU A 189 12.59 -20.12 16.20
CA LEU A 189 12.51 -18.83 16.88
C LEU A 189 11.09 -18.64 17.43
N GLN A 190 10.97 -18.22 18.71
CA GLN A 190 9.67 -17.97 19.34
C GLN A 190 9.36 -16.47 19.29
N PRO A 191 8.54 -15.98 18.34
CA PRO A 191 8.28 -14.54 18.22
C PRO A 191 7.31 -14.06 19.30
N LEU A 192 7.60 -12.87 19.84
CA LEU A 192 6.67 -12.06 20.60
C LEU A 192 6.11 -10.96 19.68
N VAL A 193 4.82 -11.03 19.33
CA VAL A 193 4.18 -10.04 18.45
C VAL A 193 3.56 -8.93 19.29
N ILE A 194 3.93 -7.68 18.97
CA ILE A 194 3.45 -6.47 19.65
C ILE A 194 2.84 -5.54 18.59
N SER A 195 1.58 -5.15 18.78
CA SER A 195 0.95 -4.13 17.93
C SER A 195 1.09 -2.74 18.56
N LEU A 196 1.59 -1.79 17.78
CA LEU A 196 1.66 -0.38 18.16
C LEU A 196 0.25 0.23 18.31
N ASP A 197 -0.76 -0.36 17.67
CA ASP A 197 -2.15 0.09 17.82
C ASP A 197 -2.64 -0.01 19.28
N ASN A 198 -2.02 -0.84 20.11
CA ASN A 198 -2.33 -0.95 21.53
C ASN A 198 -1.79 0.22 22.36
N TYR A 199 -0.87 1.00 21.82
CA TYR A 199 -0.25 2.15 22.49
C TYR A 199 -0.88 3.49 22.12
N TYR A 200 -2.00 3.50 21.39
CA TYR A 200 -2.73 4.75 21.18
C TYR A 200 -3.16 5.41 22.48
N LEU A 201 -3.09 6.73 22.52
CA LEU A 201 -3.67 7.55 23.56
C LEU A 201 -5.21 7.52 23.48
N ASP A 202 -5.88 7.77 24.59
CA ASP A 202 -7.33 7.93 24.58
C ASP A 202 -7.72 9.09 23.64
N ARG A 203 -8.74 8.91 22.83
CA ARG A 203 -9.15 9.92 21.83
C ARG A 203 -9.41 11.29 22.43
N ASP A 204 -9.95 11.31 23.65
CA ASP A 204 -10.28 12.56 24.37
C ASP A 204 -9.01 13.33 24.80
N SER A 205 -7.84 12.68 24.80
CA SER A 205 -6.55 13.29 25.16
C SER A 205 -5.70 13.70 23.96
N ILE A 206 -6.16 13.41 22.73
CA ILE A 206 -5.44 13.80 21.52
C ILE A 206 -5.72 15.28 21.21
N PRO A 207 -4.69 16.12 21.03
CA PRO A 207 -4.90 17.53 20.72
C PRO A 207 -5.50 17.68 19.31
N LEU A 208 -6.45 18.62 19.19
CA LEU A 208 -7.00 19.01 17.90
C LEU A 208 -5.95 19.78 17.09
N GLN A 209 -5.99 19.63 15.77
CA GLN A 209 -5.23 20.44 14.85
C GLN A 209 -5.77 21.90 14.82
N GLU A 210 -5.06 22.81 14.16
CA GLU A 210 -5.47 24.22 14.04
C GLU A 210 -6.85 24.38 13.36
N ASP A 211 -7.23 23.45 12.49
CA ASP A 211 -8.53 23.42 11.81
C ASP A 211 -9.65 22.72 12.63
N GLY A 212 -9.36 22.31 13.87
CA GLY A 212 -10.30 21.62 14.75
C GLY A 212 -10.49 20.14 14.44
N THR A 213 -9.73 19.55 13.52
CA THR A 213 -9.77 18.12 13.20
C THR A 213 -8.81 17.31 14.07
N LEU A 214 -9.06 15.99 14.16
CA LEU A 214 -8.14 15.04 14.79
C LEU A 214 -7.30 14.34 13.72
N ASP A 215 -5.98 14.47 13.80
CA ASP A 215 -5.08 13.60 13.02
C ASP A 215 -4.80 12.31 13.78
N LEU A 216 -5.59 11.28 13.50
CA LEU A 216 -5.45 9.97 14.12
C LEU A 216 -4.28 9.15 13.56
N GLU A 217 -3.63 9.60 12.51
CA GLU A 217 -2.48 8.94 11.88
C GLU A 217 -1.14 9.57 12.30
N ALA A 218 -1.14 10.63 13.11
CA ALA A 218 0.09 11.26 13.61
C ALA A 218 0.79 10.42 14.68
N ILE A 219 2.13 10.47 14.73
CA ILE A 219 2.92 9.78 15.77
C ILE A 219 2.58 10.25 17.20
N SER A 220 2.13 11.50 17.34
CA SER A 220 1.72 12.09 18.62
C SER A 220 0.46 11.45 19.22
N THR A 221 -0.24 10.61 18.46
CA THR A 221 -1.37 9.83 18.96
C THR A 221 -0.95 8.55 19.69
N LEU A 222 0.33 8.18 19.59
CA LEU A 222 0.92 7.06 20.31
C LEU A 222 1.62 7.52 21.58
N ASP A 223 1.51 6.72 22.62
CA ASP A 223 2.31 6.84 23.85
C ASP A 223 3.72 6.30 23.61
N VAL A 224 4.52 7.06 22.87
CA VAL A 224 5.90 6.71 22.54
C VAL A 224 6.76 6.49 23.79
N PRO A 225 6.65 7.34 24.84
CA PRO A 225 7.38 7.12 26.09
C PRO A 225 7.10 5.75 26.73
N LEU A 226 5.81 5.38 26.87
CA LEU A 226 5.42 4.08 27.45
C LEU A 226 5.89 2.93 26.56
N PHE A 227 5.77 3.04 25.24
CA PHE A 227 6.26 2.01 24.32
C PHE A 227 7.78 1.80 24.49
N ARG A 228 8.56 2.87 24.53
CA ARG A 228 10.02 2.79 24.70
C ARG A 228 10.41 2.21 26.06
N GLN A 229 9.68 2.57 27.12
CA GLN A 229 9.89 1.99 28.45
C GLN A 229 9.66 0.46 28.40
N HIS A 230 8.52 0.01 27.90
CA HIS A 230 8.21 -1.42 27.78
C HIS A 230 9.22 -2.16 26.90
N LEU A 231 9.67 -1.56 25.81
CA LEU A 231 10.67 -2.14 24.93
C LEU A 231 12.01 -2.36 25.65
N ALA A 232 12.48 -1.35 26.41
CA ALA A 232 13.69 -1.46 27.20
C ALA A 232 13.55 -2.53 28.31
N GLU A 233 12.44 -2.55 29.02
CA GLU A 233 12.17 -3.52 30.08
C GLU A 233 12.09 -4.96 29.55
N LEU A 234 11.49 -5.18 28.38
CA LEU A 234 11.47 -6.48 27.70
C LEU A 234 12.87 -6.93 27.30
N LEU A 235 13.68 -6.02 26.75
CA LEU A 235 15.08 -6.33 26.40
C LEU A 235 15.93 -6.69 27.61
N ASP A 236 15.65 -6.09 28.77
CA ASP A 236 16.26 -6.45 30.06
C ASP A 236 15.69 -7.76 30.67
N GLY A 237 14.75 -8.42 29.98
CA GLY A 237 14.10 -9.64 30.43
C GLY A 237 13.12 -9.42 31.61
N ARG A 238 12.66 -8.18 31.81
CA ARG A 238 11.63 -7.86 32.82
C ARG A 238 10.24 -8.15 32.25
N GLU A 239 9.30 -8.39 33.16
CA GLU A 239 7.88 -8.52 32.80
C GLU A 239 7.24 -7.14 32.69
N VAL A 240 6.45 -6.94 31.63
CA VAL A 240 5.67 -5.73 31.39
C VAL A 240 4.19 -6.06 31.18
N LEU A 241 3.31 -5.13 31.49
CA LEU A 241 1.89 -5.23 31.20
C LEU A 241 1.59 -4.54 29.86
N LEU A 242 1.53 -5.32 28.78
CA LEU A 242 1.21 -4.78 27.46
C LEU A 242 -0.21 -4.22 27.45
N PRO A 243 -0.40 -2.95 27.07
CA PRO A 243 -1.72 -2.35 26.98
C PRO A 243 -2.54 -3.00 25.86
N THR A 244 -3.86 -2.81 25.92
CA THR A 244 -4.78 -3.13 24.84
C THR A 244 -5.66 -1.92 24.55
N PHE A 245 -5.98 -1.67 23.27
CA PHE A 245 -6.77 -0.52 22.84
C PHE A 245 -8.10 -0.95 22.21
N SER A 246 -9.19 -0.34 22.64
CA SER A 246 -10.52 -0.53 22.05
C SER A 246 -10.81 0.52 21.00
N PHE A 247 -10.72 0.16 19.72
CA PHE A 247 -11.08 1.07 18.63
C PHE A 247 -12.55 1.51 18.67
N LYS A 248 -13.44 0.66 19.21
CA LYS A 248 -14.87 0.98 19.37
C LYS A 248 -15.09 2.09 20.40
N LEU A 249 -14.38 2.01 21.52
CA LEU A 249 -14.48 3.00 22.62
C LEU A 249 -13.53 4.19 22.40
N GLY A 250 -12.48 4.02 21.60
CA GLY A 250 -11.42 5.01 21.42
C GLY A 250 -10.55 5.20 22.66
N LYS A 251 -10.40 4.14 23.49
CA LYS A 251 -9.71 4.19 24.79
C LYS A 251 -8.90 2.93 25.03
N ARG A 252 -7.86 3.05 25.86
CA ARG A 252 -7.17 1.89 26.42
C ARG A 252 -8.10 1.13 27.36
N ASN A 253 -8.04 -0.18 27.29
CA ASN A 253 -8.70 -1.02 28.27
C ASN A 253 -7.96 -0.95 29.63
N PRO A 254 -8.67 -0.98 30.75
CA PRO A 254 -8.02 -1.09 32.06
C PRO A 254 -7.27 -2.42 32.17
N GLY A 255 -6.10 -2.40 32.82
CA GLY A 255 -5.21 -3.55 32.95
C GLY A 255 -4.31 -3.73 31.72
N GLY A 256 -3.70 -4.91 31.63
CA GLY A 256 -2.79 -5.26 30.54
C GLY A 256 -2.50 -6.75 30.54
N THR A 257 -1.86 -7.24 29.48
CA THR A 257 -1.44 -8.63 29.41
C THR A 257 0.01 -8.74 29.91
N PRO A 258 0.31 -9.53 30.98
CA PRO A 258 1.67 -9.71 31.44
C PRO A 258 2.48 -10.47 30.39
N VAL A 259 3.60 -9.91 29.99
CA VAL A 259 4.47 -10.46 28.96
C VAL A 259 5.92 -10.27 29.38
N ARG A 260 6.73 -11.29 29.12
CA ARG A 260 8.17 -11.28 29.34
C ARG A 260 8.89 -11.81 28.11
N LEU A 261 9.91 -11.14 27.66
CA LEU A 261 10.78 -11.64 26.60
C LEU A 261 11.72 -12.70 27.18
N ARG A 262 11.67 -13.90 26.60
CA ARG A 262 12.57 -15.00 26.98
C ARG A 262 13.83 -14.97 26.13
N GLU A 263 14.87 -15.60 26.63
CA GLU A 263 16.11 -15.79 25.87
C GLU A 263 15.83 -16.52 24.54
N GLY A 264 16.44 -16.06 23.47
CA GLY A 264 16.23 -16.62 22.11
C GLY A 264 14.93 -16.18 21.40
N GLN A 265 14.06 -15.42 22.04
CA GLN A 265 12.87 -14.88 21.41
C GLN A 265 13.19 -13.65 20.53
N VAL A 266 12.37 -13.46 19.50
CA VAL A 266 12.40 -12.29 18.60
C VAL A 266 11.13 -11.48 18.78
N MET A 267 11.26 -10.17 18.98
CA MET A 267 10.11 -9.28 19.01
C MET A 267 9.71 -8.87 17.58
N VAL A 268 8.44 -9.01 17.24
CA VAL A 268 7.85 -8.52 15.99
C VAL A 268 6.89 -7.40 16.33
N ILE A 269 7.27 -6.18 16.02
CA ILE A 269 6.52 -4.96 16.35
C ILE A 269 5.90 -4.40 15.08
N GLU A 270 4.56 -4.31 15.03
CA GLU A 270 3.85 -3.85 13.86
C GLU A 270 3.01 -2.60 14.12
N GLY A 271 2.95 -1.70 13.15
CA GLY A 271 2.10 -0.52 13.17
C GLY A 271 2.41 0.45 12.03
N ILE A 272 1.56 1.46 11.83
CA ILE A 272 1.80 2.46 10.78
C ILE A 272 3.11 3.21 11.01
N HIS A 273 3.49 3.40 12.25
CA HIS A 273 4.72 4.08 12.67
C HIS A 273 5.91 3.14 12.92
N GLY A 274 5.81 1.84 12.61
CA GLY A 274 6.82 0.83 12.97
C GLY A 274 8.26 1.17 12.52
N LEU A 275 8.44 1.99 11.50
CA LEU A 275 9.76 2.47 11.04
C LEU A 275 10.06 3.92 11.43
N ASN A 276 9.23 4.57 12.27
CA ASN A 276 9.53 5.91 12.74
C ASN A 276 10.76 5.90 13.67
N PRO A 277 11.78 6.74 13.42
CA PRO A 277 12.99 6.77 14.24
C PRO A 277 12.73 6.99 15.73
N ALA A 278 11.70 7.76 16.09
CA ALA A 278 11.34 8.02 17.49
C ALA A 278 11.05 6.75 18.30
N LEU A 279 10.58 5.66 17.65
CA LEU A 279 10.30 4.39 18.32
C LEU A 279 11.56 3.55 18.58
N SER A 280 12.60 3.72 17.77
CA SER A 280 13.84 2.94 17.84
C SER A 280 15.05 3.74 18.32
N GLU A 281 14.84 4.97 18.78
CA GLU A 281 15.90 5.81 19.32
C GLU A 281 16.56 5.14 20.55
N GLY A 282 17.90 5.09 20.56
CA GLY A 282 18.67 4.45 21.62
C GLY A 282 18.84 2.93 21.48
N LEU A 283 18.21 2.30 20.49
CA LEU A 283 18.43 0.87 20.22
C LEU A 283 19.63 0.64 19.30
N HIS A 284 20.30 -0.49 19.48
CA HIS A 284 21.36 -0.92 18.55
C HIS A 284 20.76 -1.28 17.18
N THR A 285 21.09 -0.50 16.18
CA THR A 285 20.57 -0.65 14.79
C THR A 285 20.82 -2.02 14.20
N GLU A 286 21.92 -2.66 14.57
CA GLU A 286 22.31 -4.00 14.12
C GLU A 286 21.37 -5.10 14.61
N ALA A 287 20.72 -4.91 15.75
CA ALA A 287 19.75 -5.86 16.30
C ALA A 287 18.38 -5.78 15.61
N ILE A 288 18.16 -4.77 14.76
CA ILE A 288 16.85 -4.47 14.17
C ILE A 288 16.79 -4.95 12.73
N TYR A 289 15.71 -5.66 12.38
CA TYR A 289 15.29 -5.95 11.02
C TYR A 289 14.09 -5.06 10.65
N ARG A 290 14.16 -4.37 9.51
CA ARG A 290 13.13 -3.42 9.11
C ARG A 290 12.36 -3.93 7.90
N VAL A 291 11.03 -3.99 8.02
CA VAL A 291 10.13 -4.42 6.95
C VAL A 291 9.12 -3.32 6.66
N PHE A 292 9.02 -2.94 5.41
CA PHE A 292 7.93 -2.09 4.93
C PHE A 292 6.94 -2.91 4.11
N VAL A 293 5.72 -3.08 4.62
CA VAL A 293 4.64 -3.78 3.91
C VAL A 293 4.00 -2.81 2.92
N SER A 294 4.43 -2.93 1.67
CA SER A 294 3.90 -2.11 0.59
C SER A 294 2.48 -2.53 0.22
N ALA A 295 1.58 -1.54 0.16
CA ALA A 295 0.24 -1.74 -0.40
C ALA A 295 0.20 -1.44 -1.90
N LEU A 296 1.35 -1.32 -2.54
CA LEU A 296 1.46 -0.94 -3.93
C LEU A 296 0.75 -1.97 -4.81
N THR A 297 -0.29 -1.51 -5.52
CA THR A 297 -1.01 -2.33 -6.49
C THR A 297 -0.24 -2.25 -7.80
N CYS A 298 0.33 -3.36 -8.22
CA CYS A 298 1.11 -3.43 -9.46
C CYS A 298 0.28 -3.96 -10.64
N LEU A 299 -0.92 -4.50 -10.39
CA LEU A 299 -1.84 -4.90 -11.46
C LEU A 299 -2.40 -3.66 -12.16
N ASN A 300 -2.34 -3.65 -13.46
CA ASN A 300 -2.93 -2.62 -14.30
C ASN A 300 -4.37 -3.00 -14.72
N LEU A 301 -5.16 -2.02 -15.11
CA LEU A 301 -6.44 -2.27 -15.79
C LEU A 301 -6.17 -2.70 -17.23
N ASP A 302 -5.31 -1.97 -17.92
CA ASP A 302 -4.77 -2.18 -19.24
C ASP A 302 -3.35 -1.59 -19.30
N ASP A 303 -2.66 -1.65 -20.43
CA ASP A 303 -1.25 -1.21 -20.56
C ASP A 303 -1.05 0.29 -20.29
N HIS A 304 -2.10 1.11 -20.38
CA HIS A 304 -2.03 2.56 -20.16
C HIS A 304 -2.65 2.99 -18.81
N ASN A 305 -3.53 2.17 -18.23
CA ASN A 305 -4.29 2.53 -17.03
C ASN A 305 -3.94 1.63 -15.85
N ARG A 306 -3.35 2.24 -14.83
CA ARG A 306 -3.00 1.56 -13.60
C ARG A 306 -4.15 1.58 -12.60
N ILE A 307 -4.31 0.50 -11.82
CA ILE A 307 -5.17 0.49 -10.63
C ILE A 307 -4.51 1.31 -9.53
N ARG A 308 -5.20 2.33 -9.03
CA ARG A 308 -4.67 3.19 -7.97
C ARG A 308 -4.58 2.42 -6.66
N THR A 309 -3.40 2.44 -6.04
CA THR A 309 -3.16 1.85 -4.72
C THR A 309 -4.11 2.40 -3.66
N THR A 310 -4.44 3.69 -3.72
CA THR A 310 -5.39 4.34 -2.80
C THR A 310 -6.78 3.72 -2.89
N ASP A 311 -7.26 3.39 -4.08
CA ASP A 311 -8.60 2.84 -4.29
C ASP A 311 -8.69 1.41 -3.74
N VAL A 312 -7.66 0.59 -4.00
CA VAL A 312 -7.56 -0.76 -3.43
C VAL A 312 -7.49 -0.71 -1.89
N ARG A 313 -6.69 0.21 -1.34
CA ARG A 313 -6.60 0.39 0.12
C ARG A 313 -7.94 0.83 0.72
N LEU A 314 -8.67 1.74 0.05
CA LEU A 314 -9.99 2.18 0.49
C LEU A 314 -10.98 1.02 0.54
N LEU A 315 -11.07 0.23 -0.52
CA LEU A 315 -11.94 -0.96 -0.55
C LEU A 315 -11.59 -1.95 0.56
N ARG A 316 -10.31 -2.26 0.73
CA ARG A 316 -9.83 -3.14 1.81
C ARG A 316 -10.16 -2.57 3.19
N ARG A 317 -10.06 -1.24 3.38
CA ARG A 317 -10.38 -0.59 4.64
C ARG A 317 -11.88 -0.65 4.93
N ILE A 318 -12.74 -0.40 3.96
CA ILE A 318 -14.19 -0.53 4.11
C ILE A 318 -14.57 -1.93 4.58
N VAL A 319 -14.07 -2.97 3.90
CA VAL A 319 -14.35 -4.37 4.27
C VAL A 319 -13.85 -4.68 5.69
N ARG A 320 -12.61 -4.32 6.02
CA ARG A 320 -12.03 -4.55 7.35
C ARG A 320 -12.82 -3.82 8.45
N ASP A 321 -13.13 -2.54 8.24
CA ASP A 321 -13.79 -1.71 9.25
C ASP A 321 -15.22 -2.18 9.52
N MET A 322 -15.93 -2.67 8.49
CA MET A 322 -17.23 -3.33 8.64
C MET A 322 -17.12 -4.63 9.44
N GLN A 323 -16.18 -5.50 9.09
CA GLN A 323 -16.09 -6.84 9.68
C GLN A 323 -15.51 -6.84 11.10
N PHE A 324 -14.52 -5.98 11.37
CA PHE A 324 -13.72 -6.07 12.60
C PHE A 324 -13.81 -4.87 13.52
N ARG A 325 -14.32 -3.73 13.05
CA ARG A 325 -14.38 -2.47 13.81
C ARG A 325 -15.78 -1.92 14.01
N ALA A 326 -16.79 -2.64 13.51
CA ALA A 326 -18.21 -2.21 13.54
C ALA A 326 -18.41 -0.78 12.99
N THR A 327 -17.60 -0.37 12.02
CA THR A 327 -17.63 0.97 11.41
C THR A 327 -18.35 0.89 10.07
N PRO A 328 -19.45 1.62 9.87
CA PRO A 328 -20.17 1.60 8.60
C PRO A 328 -19.35 2.27 7.48
N PRO A 329 -19.58 1.91 6.19
CA PRO A 329 -18.83 2.41 5.05
C PRO A 329 -18.75 3.93 4.96
N ASN A 330 -19.85 4.64 5.23
CA ASN A 330 -19.90 6.10 5.18
C ASN A 330 -18.91 6.75 6.16
N ASN A 331 -18.72 6.19 7.34
CA ASN A 331 -17.77 6.69 8.33
C ASN A 331 -16.33 6.43 7.85
N THR A 332 -16.07 5.28 7.22
CA THR A 332 -14.75 5.01 6.62
C THR A 332 -14.45 5.98 5.49
N LEU A 333 -15.44 6.29 4.65
CA LEU A 333 -15.30 7.25 3.55
C LEU A 333 -15.01 8.67 4.07
N SER A 334 -15.71 9.12 5.13
CA SER A 334 -15.49 10.46 5.71
C SER A 334 -14.10 10.60 6.34
N MET A 335 -13.53 9.53 6.91
CA MET A 335 -12.19 9.53 7.47
C MET A 335 -11.08 9.34 6.42
N TRP A 336 -11.42 8.91 5.21
CA TRP A 336 -10.43 8.54 4.20
C TRP A 336 -9.46 9.66 3.80
N PRO A 337 -9.86 10.94 3.70
CA PRO A 337 -8.95 12.03 3.35
C PRO A 337 -7.73 12.14 4.29
N SER A 338 -7.89 11.89 5.59
CA SER A 338 -6.78 11.94 6.56
C SER A 338 -5.85 10.71 6.51
N VAL A 339 -6.31 9.60 5.91
CA VAL A 339 -5.58 8.32 5.84
C VAL A 339 -4.83 8.15 4.52
N ARG A 340 -5.27 8.87 3.49
CA ARG A 340 -4.76 8.77 2.12
C ARG A 340 -3.33 9.25 1.99
#